data_41939e1ba768e7c3b0033add0526441c
#
_entry.id   41939e1ba768e7c3b0033add0526441c
#
_cell.length_a   1.000
_cell.length_b   1.000
_cell.length_c   1.000
_cell.angle_alpha   90.00
_cell.angle_beta   90.00
_cell.angle_gamma   90.00
#
_symmetry.space_group_name_H-M   'P 1'
#
loop_
_entity.id
_entity.type
_entity.pdbx_description
1 polymer ?
#
loop_
_entity_poly.entity_id
_entity_poly.type
_entity_poly.pdbx_seq_one_letter_code
_entity_poly.pdbx_strand_id
1 'polypeptide(L)'
;TVDILAALSDCVTIGADVINMSLGTSSGFSRETDDSEINKVYDKVKEAGISLMCAASNDYSSAMGSEKGNTNLTSNPDSGTVGSPSTYDAALSIGSISGTKTPYLLVNGTQAVYIKDGNNTAGDECKFIETLLDGATHKTFEYVTVPGLGASGDYIGLDVKGKIALVKRGTSSFEDKVNTATAKGA
;
A
#
# COMPACT_ATOMS: atom_id res chain seq x y z
N THR A 1 2.07 -16.78 9.48
CA THR A 1 0.67 -17.25 9.64
C THR A 1 0.36 -17.57 11.09
N VAL A 2 1.22 -18.33 11.77
CA VAL A 2 1.00 -18.74 13.18
C VAL A 2 0.84 -17.53 14.11
N ASP A 3 1.68 -16.51 13.96
CA ASP A 3 1.62 -15.28 14.75
C ASP A 3 0.30 -14.51 14.55
N ILE A 4 -0.22 -14.52 13.32
CA ILE A 4 -1.52 -13.90 13.00
C ILE A 4 -2.65 -14.63 13.72
N LEU A 5 -2.65 -15.96 13.69
CA LEU A 5 -3.67 -16.76 14.37
C LEU A 5 -3.61 -16.60 15.88
N ALA A 6 -2.40 -16.51 16.45
CA ALA A 6 -2.21 -16.20 17.87
C ALA A 6 -2.78 -14.81 18.22
N ALA A 7 -2.45 -13.79 17.41
CA ALA A 7 -2.96 -12.44 17.63
C ALA A 7 -4.50 -12.36 17.54
N LEU A 8 -5.13 -13.10 16.60
CA LEU A 8 -6.59 -13.19 16.53
C LEU A 8 -7.19 -13.83 17.79
N SER A 9 -6.56 -14.90 18.31
CA SER A 9 -6.99 -15.54 19.56
C SER A 9 -6.84 -14.61 20.75
N ASP A 10 -5.78 -13.82 20.80
CA ASP A 10 -5.57 -12.80 21.82
C ASP A 10 -6.65 -11.71 21.75
N CYS A 11 -7.01 -11.24 20.54
CA CYS A 11 -8.09 -10.28 20.35
C CYS A 11 -9.44 -10.80 20.87
N VAL A 12 -9.75 -12.07 20.65
CA VAL A 12 -10.96 -12.70 21.22
C VAL A 12 -10.87 -12.71 22.75
N THR A 13 -9.71 -13.06 23.30
CA THR A 13 -9.50 -13.17 24.75
C THR A 13 -9.65 -11.83 25.49
N ILE A 14 -9.14 -10.75 24.88
CA ILE A 14 -9.25 -9.40 25.46
C ILE A 14 -10.61 -8.74 25.21
N GLY A 15 -11.49 -9.36 24.42
CA GLY A 15 -12.82 -8.84 24.12
C GLY A 15 -12.80 -7.64 23.17
N ALA A 16 -12.00 -7.70 22.12
CA ALA A 16 -11.99 -6.65 21.09
C ALA A 16 -13.34 -6.57 20.37
N ASP A 17 -13.79 -5.38 20.04
CA ASP A 17 -15.00 -5.15 19.24
C ASP A 17 -14.70 -5.18 17.73
N VAL A 18 -13.51 -4.70 17.35
CA VAL A 18 -13.09 -4.56 15.96
C VAL A 18 -11.62 -4.96 15.81
N ILE A 19 -11.32 -5.69 14.75
CA ILE A 19 -9.96 -6.02 14.34
C ILE A 19 -9.72 -5.47 12.93
N ASN A 20 -8.63 -4.73 12.75
CA ASN A 20 -8.17 -4.31 11.44
C ASN A 20 -6.98 -5.14 10.98
N MET A 21 -7.10 -5.79 9.83
CA MET A 21 -6.05 -6.59 9.20
C MET A 21 -5.68 -6.02 7.84
N SER A 22 -4.77 -5.04 7.82
CA SER A 22 -4.20 -4.48 6.59
C SER A 22 -3.06 -5.34 6.04
N LEU A 23 -3.30 -6.63 5.92
CA LEU A 23 -2.36 -7.63 5.42
C LEU A 23 -3.11 -8.70 4.62
N GLY A 24 -2.38 -9.44 3.82
CA GLY A 24 -2.95 -10.51 3.03
C GLY A 24 -1.94 -11.15 2.09
N THR A 25 -2.41 -12.17 1.40
CA THR A 25 -1.68 -12.83 0.32
C THR A 25 -2.49 -12.72 -0.97
N SER A 26 -1.85 -13.01 -2.09
CA SER A 26 -2.54 -13.13 -3.39
C SER A 26 -3.73 -14.09 -3.29
N SER A 27 -4.64 -13.97 -4.24
CA SER A 27 -5.91 -14.71 -4.33
C SER A 27 -5.89 -16.07 -3.66
N GLY A 28 -6.78 -16.28 -2.72
CA GLY A 28 -6.92 -17.53 -2.00
C GLY A 28 -8.36 -18.02 -2.00
N PHE A 29 -8.53 -19.28 -1.69
CA PHE A 29 -9.84 -19.88 -1.48
C PHE A 29 -9.92 -20.41 -0.06
N SER A 30 -11.00 -20.12 0.62
CA SER A 30 -11.43 -20.84 1.80
C SER A 30 -12.69 -21.61 1.48
N ARG A 31 -12.81 -22.81 2.02
CA ARG A 31 -14.02 -23.61 1.90
C ARG A 31 -14.74 -23.58 3.24
N GLU A 32 -16.04 -23.35 3.23
CA GLU A 32 -16.85 -23.43 4.46
C GLU A 32 -16.76 -24.79 5.14
N THR A 33 -16.56 -25.85 4.35
CA THR A 33 -16.42 -27.23 4.84
C THR A 33 -14.97 -27.60 5.18
N ASP A 34 -14.03 -26.67 5.06
CA ASP A 34 -12.64 -26.93 5.39
C ASP A 34 -12.45 -26.87 6.91
N ASP A 35 -12.22 -28.03 7.50
CA ASP A 35 -12.05 -28.23 8.93
C ASP A 35 -10.63 -27.89 9.42
N SER A 36 -9.95 -27.01 8.68
CA SER A 36 -8.60 -26.59 9.03
C SER A 36 -8.58 -25.81 10.34
N GLU A 37 -7.49 -25.93 11.09
CA GLU A 37 -7.27 -25.15 12.31
C GLU A 37 -7.29 -23.64 12.07
N ILE A 38 -6.99 -23.23 10.83
CA ILE A 38 -7.04 -21.81 10.42
C ILE A 38 -8.49 -21.34 10.42
N ASN A 39 -9.39 -22.04 9.75
CA ASN A 39 -10.81 -21.67 9.70
C ASN A 39 -11.41 -21.59 11.10
N LYS A 40 -11.08 -22.52 12.00
CA LYS A 40 -11.57 -22.50 13.38
C LYS A 40 -11.21 -21.24 14.15
N VAL A 41 -10.04 -20.65 13.88
CA VAL A 41 -9.66 -19.39 14.54
C VAL A 41 -10.50 -18.23 14.01
N TYR A 42 -10.74 -18.15 12.70
CA TYR A 42 -11.58 -17.12 12.10
C TYR A 42 -13.05 -17.27 12.56
N ASP A 43 -13.55 -18.50 12.65
CA ASP A 43 -14.90 -18.78 13.14
C ASP A 43 -15.08 -18.29 14.59
N LYS A 44 -14.08 -18.50 15.46
CA LYS A 44 -14.11 -17.96 16.82
C LYS A 44 -14.18 -16.44 16.89
N VAL A 45 -13.51 -15.74 15.97
CA VAL A 45 -13.60 -14.28 15.88
C VAL A 45 -15.04 -13.87 15.54
N LYS A 46 -15.66 -14.56 14.56
CA LYS A 46 -17.06 -14.34 14.18
C LYS A 46 -18.02 -14.66 15.30
N GLU A 47 -17.86 -15.81 15.96
CA GLU A 47 -18.70 -16.23 17.09
C GLU A 47 -18.61 -15.27 18.28
N ALA A 48 -17.46 -14.65 18.50
CA ALA A 48 -17.26 -13.62 19.51
C ALA A 48 -17.93 -12.28 19.15
N GLY A 49 -18.52 -12.16 17.96
CA GLY A 49 -19.19 -10.93 17.48
C GLY A 49 -18.22 -9.82 17.10
N ILE A 50 -16.95 -10.14 16.86
CA ILE A 50 -15.91 -9.17 16.51
C ILE A 50 -16.00 -8.83 15.02
N SER A 51 -16.00 -7.54 14.70
CA SER A 51 -15.95 -7.06 13.32
C SER A 51 -14.52 -7.15 12.78
N LEU A 52 -14.26 -8.11 11.88
CA LEU A 52 -12.94 -8.33 11.30
C LEU A 52 -12.84 -7.65 9.93
N MET A 53 -12.12 -6.53 9.85
CA MET A 53 -11.88 -5.77 8.62
C MET A 53 -10.59 -6.22 7.96
N CYS A 54 -10.68 -6.84 6.78
CA CYS A 54 -9.52 -7.33 6.05
C CYS A 54 -9.33 -6.58 4.74
N ALA A 55 -8.10 -6.22 4.41
CA ALA A 55 -7.78 -5.66 3.10
C ALA A 55 -8.13 -6.65 1.98
N ALA A 56 -8.84 -6.19 0.94
CA ALA A 56 -9.24 -7.01 -0.20
C ALA A 56 -8.08 -7.50 -1.06
N SER A 57 -6.85 -7.06 -0.79
CA SER A 57 -5.64 -7.30 -1.57
C SER A 57 -5.40 -6.27 -2.67
N ASN A 58 -4.21 -6.33 -3.24
CA ASN A 58 -3.80 -5.54 -4.41
C ASN A 58 -3.91 -6.35 -5.71
N ASP A 59 -4.35 -7.58 -5.63
CA ASP A 59 -4.51 -8.48 -6.77
C ASP A 59 -5.94 -8.40 -7.30
N TYR A 60 -6.07 -8.11 -8.58
CA TYR A 60 -7.37 -8.03 -9.25
C TYR A 60 -7.57 -9.13 -10.31
N SER A 61 -6.67 -10.08 -10.37
CA SER A 61 -6.72 -11.19 -11.33
C SER A 61 -6.66 -12.55 -10.63
N SER A 62 -7.58 -13.43 -10.98
CA SER A 62 -7.60 -14.81 -10.53
C SER A 62 -6.36 -15.61 -10.98
N ALA A 63 -5.63 -15.11 -11.97
CA ALA A 63 -4.42 -15.74 -12.51
C ALA A 63 -3.15 -15.27 -11.77
N MET A 64 -3.15 -15.24 -10.44
CA MET A 64 -1.98 -14.96 -9.61
C MET A 64 -1.53 -13.49 -9.54
N GLY A 65 -2.45 -12.56 -9.81
CA GLY A 65 -2.19 -11.15 -9.63
C GLY A 65 -1.35 -10.48 -10.71
N SER A 66 -1.48 -9.17 -10.80
CA SER A 66 -0.74 -8.33 -11.77
C SER A 66 0.76 -8.30 -11.52
N GLU A 67 1.21 -8.52 -10.30
CA GLU A 67 2.62 -8.52 -9.93
C GLU A 67 3.44 -9.62 -10.63
N LYS A 68 2.78 -10.69 -11.04
CA LYS A 68 3.43 -11.82 -11.74
C LYS A 68 3.30 -11.76 -13.26
N GLY A 69 2.95 -10.59 -13.79
CA GLY A 69 2.88 -10.36 -15.22
C GLY A 69 1.63 -10.91 -15.92
N ASN A 70 0.68 -11.45 -15.18
CA ASN A 70 -0.58 -11.90 -15.75
C ASN A 70 -1.45 -10.68 -16.09
N THR A 71 -1.91 -10.62 -17.32
CA THR A 71 -2.77 -9.53 -17.78
C THR A 71 -4.21 -9.83 -17.43
N ASN A 72 -4.89 -8.86 -16.84
CA ASN A 72 -6.32 -8.93 -16.65
C ASN A 72 -7.02 -8.89 -18.01
N LEU A 73 -7.76 -9.95 -18.33
CA LEU A 73 -8.49 -10.03 -19.60
C LEU A 73 -9.79 -9.25 -19.47
N THR A 74 -9.92 -8.17 -20.20
CA THR A 74 -11.16 -7.37 -20.25
C THR A 74 -12.36 -8.15 -20.75
N SER A 75 -12.13 -9.24 -21.46
CA SER A 75 -13.16 -10.19 -21.89
C SER A 75 -13.65 -11.14 -20.79
N ASN A 76 -12.98 -11.17 -19.63
CA ASN A 76 -13.39 -11.96 -18.48
C ASN A 76 -13.80 -11.05 -17.32
N PRO A 77 -15.10 -10.76 -17.16
CA PRO A 77 -15.59 -9.90 -16.10
C PRO A 77 -15.37 -10.46 -14.69
N ASP A 78 -15.17 -11.77 -14.56
CA ASP A 78 -14.95 -12.46 -13.29
C ASP A 78 -13.46 -12.58 -12.92
N SER A 79 -12.61 -11.79 -13.55
CA SER A 79 -11.17 -11.81 -13.30
C SER A 79 -10.77 -11.18 -11.97
N GLY A 80 -11.62 -10.34 -11.40
CA GLY A 80 -11.38 -9.72 -10.11
C GLY A 80 -11.52 -10.71 -8.96
N THR A 81 -10.53 -10.74 -8.08
CA THR A 81 -10.54 -11.61 -6.90
C THR A 81 -10.08 -10.83 -5.67
N VAL A 82 -10.46 -11.33 -4.51
CA VAL A 82 -9.92 -10.85 -3.24
C VAL A 82 -8.88 -11.83 -2.72
N GLY A 83 -7.91 -11.32 -1.97
CA GLY A 83 -6.86 -12.12 -1.36
C GLY A 83 -7.29 -12.73 -0.03
N SER A 84 -6.55 -13.72 0.43
CA SER A 84 -6.71 -14.25 1.79
C SER A 84 -6.03 -13.30 2.80
N PRO A 85 -6.60 -13.03 3.99
CA PRO A 85 -7.75 -13.69 4.60
C PRO A 85 -9.11 -13.07 4.33
N SER A 86 -9.23 -12.06 3.45
CA SER A 86 -10.54 -11.42 3.19
C SER A 86 -11.56 -12.33 2.49
N THR A 87 -11.13 -13.53 2.09
CA THR A 87 -12.00 -14.61 1.56
C THR A 87 -12.69 -15.45 2.64
N TYR A 88 -12.32 -15.29 3.91
CA TYR A 88 -12.98 -16.02 5.00
C TYR A 88 -14.34 -15.42 5.32
N ASP A 89 -15.31 -16.26 5.67
CA ASP A 89 -16.69 -15.84 6.00
C ASP A 89 -16.77 -14.91 7.22
N ALA A 90 -15.78 -15.00 8.12
CA ALA A 90 -15.65 -14.09 9.26
C ALA A 90 -15.21 -12.68 8.87
N ALA A 91 -14.66 -12.48 7.67
CA ALA A 91 -14.02 -11.24 7.27
C ALA A 91 -14.97 -10.32 6.49
N LEU A 92 -14.87 -9.03 6.78
CA LEU A 92 -15.37 -7.99 5.91
C LEU A 92 -14.24 -7.56 4.97
N SER A 93 -14.38 -7.86 3.69
CA SER A 93 -13.38 -7.51 2.67
C SER A 93 -13.48 -6.04 2.31
N ILE A 94 -12.43 -5.28 2.61
CA ILE A 94 -12.39 -3.83 2.41
C ILE A 94 -11.56 -3.50 1.18
N GLY A 95 -12.24 -3.06 0.12
CA GLY A 95 -11.63 -2.54 -1.09
C GLY A 95 -11.38 -1.04 -1.02
N SER A 96 -10.36 -0.57 -1.72
CA SER A 96 -10.13 0.86 -1.89
C SER A 96 -11.06 1.44 -2.96
N ILE A 97 -11.42 2.70 -2.78
CA ILE A 97 -12.13 3.47 -3.80
C ILE A 97 -11.31 4.69 -4.18
N SER A 98 -11.19 4.94 -5.48
CA SER A 98 -10.60 6.19 -5.96
C SER A 98 -11.62 7.31 -5.90
N GLY A 99 -11.23 8.43 -5.28
CA GLY A 99 -12.06 9.62 -5.26
C GLY A 99 -12.20 10.25 -6.66
N THR A 100 -13.27 11.02 -6.86
CA THR A 100 -13.51 11.75 -8.10
C THR A 100 -12.60 12.98 -8.27
N LYS A 101 -11.93 13.39 -7.18
CA LYS A 101 -10.96 14.49 -7.17
C LYS A 101 -9.62 13.95 -6.73
N THR A 102 -8.64 14.05 -7.62
CA THR A 102 -7.28 13.59 -7.35
C THR A 102 -6.33 14.77 -7.49
N PRO A 103 -5.38 14.97 -6.57
CA PRO A 103 -4.36 15.99 -6.72
C PRO A 103 -3.43 15.67 -7.89
N TYR A 104 -2.92 16.69 -8.54
CA TYR A 104 -1.96 16.53 -9.62
C TYR A 104 -0.84 17.56 -9.54
N LEU A 105 0.28 17.22 -10.12
CA LEU A 105 1.39 18.11 -10.37
C LEU A 105 1.43 18.46 -11.86
N LEU A 106 1.88 19.64 -12.20
CA LEU A 106 2.25 20.00 -13.58
C LEU A 106 3.76 19.79 -13.73
N VAL A 107 4.13 18.76 -14.48
CA VAL A 107 5.53 18.47 -14.79
C VAL A 107 5.77 18.85 -16.25
N ASN A 108 6.50 19.95 -16.47
CA ASN A 108 6.72 20.51 -17.82
C ASN A 108 5.42 20.68 -18.63
N GLY A 109 4.36 21.14 -17.96
CA GLY A 109 3.05 21.36 -18.59
C GLY A 109 2.17 20.10 -18.72
N THR A 110 2.66 18.93 -18.36
CA THR A 110 1.89 17.69 -18.35
C THR A 110 1.34 17.41 -16.96
N GLN A 111 0.06 17.07 -16.88
CA GLN A 111 -0.55 16.66 -15.61
C GLN A 111 -0.04 15.27 -15.19
N ALA A 112 0.54 15.19 -14.02
CA ALA A 112 0.91 13.95 -13.35
C ALA A 112 0.05 13.80 -12.09
N VAL A 113 -0.87 12.86 -12.12
CA VAL A 113 -1.70 12.51 -10.96
C VAL A 113 -0.83 11.81 -9.93
N TYR A 114 -1.00 12.14 -8.66
CA TYR A 114 -0.31 11.45 -7.58
C TYR A 114 -1.29 11.03 -6.48
N ILE A 115 -0.91 10.01 -5.75
CA ILE A 115 -1.63 9.51 -4.59
C ILE A 115 -0.78 9.81 -3.36
N LYS A 116 -1.40 10.40 -2.35
CA LYS A 116 -0.75 10.53 -1.05
C LYS A 116 -0.67 9.13 -0.44
N ASP A 117 0.55 8.65 -0.26
CA ASP A 117 0.76 7.48 0.55
C ASP A 117 0.69 7.90 2.03
N GLY A 118 -0.37 7.44 2.72
CA GLY A 118 -0.56 7.73 4.14
C GLY A 118 0.43 6.99 5.05
N ASN A 119 1.16 6.03 4.51
CA ASN A 119 2.22 5.33 5.23
C ASN A 119 3.52 6.13 5.14
N ASN A 120 3.62 7.14 5.97
CA ASN A 120 4.87 7.83 6.18
C ASN A 120 5.82 6.95 7.00
N THR A 121 6.49 6.01 6.34
CA THR A 121 7.47 5.12 6.97
C THR A 121 8.85 5.74 7.09
N ALA A 122 9.04 6.93 6.53
CA ALA A 122 10.33 7.64 6.57
C ALA A 122 10.50 8.55 7.80
N GLY A 123 9.74 8.32 8.85
CA GLY A 123 9.81 9.10 10.08
C GLY A 123 9.28 10.53 9.94
N ASP A 124 9.52 11.35 10.95
CA ASP A 124 9.00 12.72 11.05
C ASP A 124 9.55 13.69 9.99
N GLU A 125 10.59 13.30 9.27
CA GLU A 125 11.21 14.15 8.24
C GLU A 125 10.56 14.01 6.87
N CYS A 126 9.79 12.97 6.63
CA CYS A 126 9.09 12.79 5.36
C CYS A 126 7.83 13.69 5.30
N LYS A 127 7.88 14.70 4.49
CA LYS A 127 6.77 15.64 4.32
C LYS A 127 6.07 15.40 2.99
N PHE A 128 4.75 15.51 3.01
CA PHE A 128 4.00 15.54 1.75
C PHE A 128 4.37 16.77 0.94
N ILE A 129 4.35 16.64 -0.39
CA ILE A 129 4.71 17.74 -1.29
C ILE A 129 3.89 19.01 -1.06
N GLU A 130 2.67 18.89 -0.58
CA GLU A 130 1.80 20.03 -0.26
C GLU A 130 2.35 20.89 0.90
N THR A 131 3.16 20.33 1.78
CA THR A 131 3.78 21.11 2.85
C THR A 131 4.77 22.14 2.31
N LEU A 132 5.30 21.91 1.10
CA LEU A 132 6.18 22.82 0.42
C LEU A 132 5.46 24.06 -0.12
N LEU A 133 4.13 24.03 -0.18
CA LEU A 133 3.32 25.17 -0.63
C LEU A 133 3.36 26.33 0.35
N ASP A 134 3.57 26.05 1.65
CA ASP A 134 3.68 27.07 2.71
C ASP A 134 2.50 28.07 2.67
N GLY A 135 1.29 27.54 2.57
CA GLY A 135 0.03 28.30 2.50
C GLY A 135 -0.32 28.87 1.11
N ALA A 136 0.55 28.76 0.12
CA ALA A 136 0.23 29.16 -1.25
C ALA A 136 -0.68 28.15 -1.95
N THR A 137 -1.49 28.61 -2.91
CA THR A 137 -2.34 27.71 -3.72
C THR A 137 -1.55 26.94 -4.76
N HIS A 138 -0.43 27.47 -5.20
CA HIS A 138 0.52 26.81 -6.12
C HIS A 138 1.92 27.40 -5.92
N LYS A 139 2.93 26.58 -6.23
CA LYS A 139 4.34 26.95 -6.19
C LYS A 139 5.09 26.15 -7.25
N THR A 140 6.10 26.73 -7.86
CA THR A 140 6.93 26.08 -8.86
C THR A 140 8.25 25.66 -8.24
N PHE A 141 8.68 24.45 -8.56
CA PHE A 141 9.95 23.89 -8.10
C PHE A 141 10.74 23.36 -9.28
N GLU A 142 12.05 23.46 -9.19
CA GLU A 142 12.92 22.68 -10.07
C GLU A 142 12.99 21.23 -9.59
N TYR A 143 13.17 20.31 -10.52
CA TYR A 143 13.37 18.92 -10.19
C TYR A 143 14.54 18.30 -10.97
N VAL A 144 15.09 17.24 -10.41
CA VAL A 144 16.15 16.45 -11.04
C VAL A 144 15.72 14.98 -11.01
N THR A 145 15.74 14.34 -12.15
CA THR A 145 15.52 12.89 -12.22
C THR A 145 16.81 12.19 -11.81
N VAL A 146 16.71 11.38 -10.76
CA VAL A 146 17.81 10.58 -10.26
C VAL A 146 17.80 9.24 -10.99
N PRO A 147 18.89 8.85 -11.66
CA PRO A 147 18.99 7.53 -12.29
C PRO A 147 18.98 6.42 -11.22
N GLY A 148 18.59 5.23 -11.61
CA GLY A 148 18.56 4.09 -10.68
C GLY A 148 17.42 4.18 -9.64
N LEU A 149 17.70 3.71 -8.44
CA LEU A 149 16.73 3.59 -7.35
C LEU A 149 16.99 4.56 -6.18
N GLY A 150 17.84 5.55 -6.39
CA GLY A 150 18.13 6.58 -5.40
C GLY A 150 19.20 6.18 -4.38
N ALA A 151 20.09 5.25 -4.72
CA ALA A 151 21.27 4.97 -3.93
C ALA A 151 22.24 6.16 -3.98
N SER A 152 23.13 6.29 -3.00
CA SER A 152 24.06 7.43 -2.91
C SER A 152 24.92 7.64 -4.18
N GLY A 153 25.26 6.55 -4.85
CA GLY A 153 25.98 6.58 -6.13
C GLY A 153 25.18 7.17 -7.30
N ASP A 154 23.87 7.06 -7.25
CA ASP A 154 22.98 7.55 -8.32
C ASP A 154 22.94 9.09 -8.38
N TYR A 155 23.44 9.76 -7.35
CA TYR A 155 23.49 11.23 -7.27
C TYR A 155 24.82 11.82 -7.75
N ILE A 156 25.78 10.98 -8.18
CA ILE A 156 27.09 11.48 -8.64
C ILE A 156 26.90 12.35 -9.88
N GLY A 157 27.42 13.57 -9.82
CA GLY A 157 27.32 14.54 -10.92
C GLY A 157 25.96 15.27 -11.03
N LEU A 158 25.01 15.01 -10.14
CA LEU A 158 23.73 15.71 -10.12
C LEU A 158 23.77 16.88 -9.14
N ASP A 159 23.24 18.02 -9.58
CA ASP A 159 22.93 19.17 -8.71
C ASP A 159 21.47 19.09 -8.25
N VAL A 160 21.25 18.50 -7.09
CA VAL A 160 19.92 18.31 -6.49
C VAL A 160 19.65 19.31 -5.36
N LYS A 161 20.62 20.17 -5.02
CA LYS A 161 20.52 21.06 -3.86
C LYS A 161 19.33 22.01 -4.00
N GLY A 162 18.39 21.91 -3.05
CA GLY A 162 17.18 22.74 -3.03
C GLY A 162 16.17 22.43 -4.14
N LYS A 163 16.32 21.28 -4.81
CA LYS A 163 15.43 20.82 -5.88
C LYS A 163 14.69 19.54 -5.44
N ILE A 164 13.63 19.21 -6.14
CA ILE A 164 12.92 17.95 -5.92
C ILE A 164 13.70 16.83 -6.62
N ALA A 165 14.10 15.82 -5.87
CA ALA A 165 14.68 14.60 -6.44
C ALA A 165 13.56 13.64 -6.85
N LEU A 166 13.44 13.39 -8.16
CA LEU A 166 12.49 12.41 -8.69
C LEU A 166 13.18 11.05 -8.79
N VAL A 167 12.80 10.13 -7.92
CA VAL A 167 13.43 8.82 -7.77
C VAL A 167 12.46 7.70 -8.15
N LYS A 168 12.91 6.76 -8.97
CA LYS A 168 12.09 5.61 -9.39
C LYS A 168 11.81 4.68 -8.20
N ARG A 169 10.57 4.18 -8.11
CA ARG A 169 10.22 3.07 -7.21
C ARG A 169 10.98 1.80 -7.61
N GLY A 170 11.30 0.97 -6.63
CA GLY A 170 11.99 -0.31 -6.82
C GLY A 170 12.22 -0.99 -5.47
N THR A 171 13.27 -1.77 -5.37
CA THR A 171 13.58 -2.59 -4.18
C THR A 171 14.09 -1.80 -2.98
N SER A 172 14.63 -0.59 -3.17
CA SER A 172 15.05 0.27 -2.07
C SER A 172 13.85 0.79 -1.30
N SER A 173 13.94 0.87 0.03
CA SER A 173 12.89 1.43 0.88
C SER A 173 12.63 2.91 0.56
N PHE A 174 11.44 3.41 0.87
CA PHE A 174 11.15 4.85 0.74
C PHE A 174 12.01 5.67 1.69
N GLU A 175 12.21 5.16 2.91
CA GLU A 175 13.06 5.77 3.92
C GLU A 175 14.49 5.98 3.42
N ASP A 176 15.12 4.95 2.86
CA ASP A 176 16.48 5.06 2.31
C ASP A 176 16.56 6.12 1.21
N LYS A 177 15.54 6.19 0.34
CA LYS A 177 15.48 7.18 -0.74
C LYS A 177 15.39 8.61 -0.19
N VAL A 178 14.49 8.83 0.79
CA VAL A 178 14.31 10.14 1.42
C VAL A 178 15.59 10.56 2.15
N ASN A 179 16.15 9.69 2.99
CA ASN A 179 17.36 9.97 3.74
C ASN A 179 18.54 10.29 2.81
N THR A 180 18.68 9.51 1.73
CA THR A 180 19.74 9.76 0.74
C THR A 180 19.55 11.08 0.02
N ALA A 181 18.35 11.38 -0.46
CA ALA A 181 18.03 12.64 -1.14
C ALA A 181 18.28 13.84 -0.23
N THR A 182 17.83 13.78 1.02
CA THR A 182 18.04 14.82 2.03
C THR A 182 19.52 15.03 2.33
N ALA A 183 20.29 13.95 2.49
CA ALA A 183 21.75 14.04 2.69
C ALA A 183 22.48 14.67 1.50
N LYS A 184 21.90 14.63 0.29
CA LYS A 184 22.42 15.30 -0.92
C LYS A 184 21.89 16.72 -1.08
N GLY A 185 20.99 17.17 -0.21
CA GLY A 185 20.45 18.52 -0.18
C GLY A 185 19.19 18.74 -1.03
N ALA A 186 18.53 17.68 -1.49
CA ALA A 186 17.26 17.76 -2.19
C ALA A 186 16.12 18.12 -1.23
#